data_6fda7198cfd5a61b26813f2931cefa2c
#
_entry.id   6fda7198cfd5a61b26813f2931cefa2c
#
_cell.length_a   1.000
_cell.length_b   1.000
_cell.length_c   1.000
_cell.angle_alpha   90.00
_cell.angle_beta   90.00
_cell.angle_gamma   90.00
#
_symmetry.space_group_name_H-M   'P 1'
#
loop_
_entity.id
_entity.type
_entity.pdbx_description
1 polymer ?
#
loop_
_entity_poly.entity_id
_entity_poly.type
_entity_poly.pdbx_seq_one_letter_code
_entity_poly.pdbx_strand_id
1 'polypeptide(L)'
;TTFSQTINPDYDSTLAKKLGADDYGMKSYVFVILKTGSNTTTDKAFIDSCFSGHMANIGRLVNEGKLIVAGPFGKNDNAYRGIFILNVKSIEEAQALVQTDPAINSKLLDADLYNWYGSAALPEYLEAALKIGRYKLN
;
A
#
# COMPACT_ATOMS: atom_id res chain seq x y z
N THR A 1 -4.11 29.10 -20.60
CA THR A 1 -4.57 29.52 -19.28
C THR A 1 -3.38 29.62 -18.34
N THR A 2 -3.15 30.79 -17.77
CA THR A 2 -2.07 31.04 -16.83
C THR A 2 -2.61 30.78 -15.42
N PHE A 3 -2.01 29.83 -14.69
CA PHE A 3 -2.33 29.65 -13.29
C PHE A 3 -1.44 30.55 -12.43
N SER A 4 -2.07 31.38 -11.62
CA SER A 4 -1.37 32.18 -10.63
C SER A 4 -0.98 31.26 -9.47
N GLN A 5 0.32 31.15 -9.20
CA GLN A 5 0.84 30.39 -8.06
C GLN A 5 0.99 31.32 -6.87
N THR A 6 0.32 30.97 -5.80
CA THR A 6 0.42 31.68 -4.52
C THR A 6 1.38 30.94 -3.61
N ILE A 7 2.36 31.64 -3.06
CA ILE A 7 3.29 31.03 -2.11
C ILE A 7 2.54 30.67 -0.83
N ASN A 8 2.68 29.43 -0.41
CA ASN A 8 2.15 28.96 0.86
C ASN A 8 3.02 29.50 2.00
N PRO A 9 2.49 30.35 2.90
CA PRO A 9 3.29 30.91 3.99
C PRO A 9 3.76 29.86 5.01
N ASP A 10 3.11 28.69 5.04
CA ASP A 10 3.47 27.60 5.95
C ASP A 10 4.48 26.63 5.34
N TYR A 11 4.99 26.93 4.14
CA TYR A 11 5.93 26.06 3.45
C TYR A 11 7.19 25.82 4.27
N ASP A 12 7.47 24.52 4.50
CA ASP A 12 8.67 24.07 5.22
C ASP A 12 9.52 23.25 4.24
N SER A 13 10.56 23.87 3.70
CA SER A 13 11.41 23.24 2.69
C SER A 13 12.17 22.02 3.21
N THR A 14 12.53 22.04 4.50
CA THR A 14 13.24 20.92 5.13
C THR A 14 12.32 19.70 5.23
N LEU A 15 11.08 19.90 5.66
CA LEU A 15 10.08 18.84 5.74
C LEU A 15 9.73 18.31 4.35
N ALA A 16 9.51 19.19 3.38
CA ALA A 16 9.21 18.81 2.00
C ALA A 16 10.30 17.90 1.42
N LYS A 17 11.56 18.28 1.62
CA LYS A 17 12.70 17.50 1.16
C LYS A 17 12.78 16.13 1.87
N LYS A 18 12.56 16.11 3.17
CA LYS A 18 12.57 14.88 3.98
C LYS A 18 11.52 13.88 3.47
N LEU A 19 10.34 14.38 3.10
CA LEU A 19 9.23 13.54 2.65
C LEU A 19 9.29 13.22 1.15
N GLY A 20 10.23 13.82 0.41
CA GLY A 20 10.33 13.62 -1.03
C GLY A 20 9.23 14.30 -1.82
N ALA A 21 8.69 15.40 -1.29
CA ALA A 21 7.61 16.16 -1.90
C ALA A 21 8.10 16.98 -3.09
N ASP A 22 7.26 17.06 -4.11
CA ASP A 22 7.44 18.03 -5.19
C ASP A 22 6.91 19.41 -4.76
N ASP A 23 6.85 20.39 -5.68
CA ASP A 23 6.39 21.74 -5.39
C ASP A 23 4.95 21.82 -4.90
N TYR A 24 4.17 20.80 -5.09
CA TYR A 24 2.76 20.71 -4.68
C TYR A 24 2.55 19.80 -3.47
N GLY A 25 3.65 19.36 -2.83
CA GLY A 25 3.57 18.46 -1.68
C GLY A 25 3.23 17.03 -2.01
N MET A 26 3.44 16.64 -3.26
CA MET A 26 3.00 15.35 -3.79
C MET A 26 4.18 14.47 -4.17
N LYS A 27 3.93 13.17 -4.28
CA LYS A 27 4.89 12.21 -4.83
C LYS A 27 4.16 11.03 -5.48
N SER A 28 4.91 10.25 -6.24
CA SER A 28 4.38 9.05 -6.88
C SER A 28 4.40 7.86 -5.93
N TYR A 29 3.34 7.07 -6.00
CA TYR A 29 3.16 5.80 -5.31
C TYR A 29 2.63 4.78 -6.30
N VAL A 30 2.51 3.54 -5.89
CA VAL A 30 1.73 2.53 -6.63
C VAL A 30 0.54 2.11 -5.80
N PHE A 31 -0.65 2.22 -6.38
CA PHE A 31 -1.90 1.80 -5.78
C PHE A 31 -2.22 0.39 -6.25
N VAL A 32 -2.52 -0.49 -5.32
CA VAL A 32 -2.82 -1.90 -5.62
C VAL A 32 -4.25 -2.21 -5.20
N ILE A 33 -5.04 -2.75 -6.11
CA ILE A 33 -6.33 -3.34 -5.78
C ILE A 33 -6.16 -4.85 -5.72
N LEU A 34 -6.47 -5.43 -4.56
CA LEU A 34 -6.48 -6.88 -4.38
C LEU A 34 -7.87 -7.41 -4.68
N LYS A 35 -7.93 -8.44 -5.51
CA LYS A 35 -9.17 -9.12 -5.89
C LYS A 35 -9.08 -10.60 -5.58
N THR A 36 -10.23 -11.27 -5.57
CA THR A 36 -10.27 -12.72 -5.55
C THR A 36 -9.50 -13.27 -6.76
N GLY A 37 -8.56 -14.18 -6.51
CA GLY A 37 -7.72 -14.77 -7.54
C GLY A 37 -8.35 -15.97 -8.23
N SER A 38 -7.59 -16.58 -9.13
CA SER A 38 -8.03 -17.71 -9.93
C SER A 38 -7.88 -19.07 -9.23
N ASN A 39 -7.15 -19.12 -8.12
CA ASN A 39 -6.97 -20.36 -7.37
C ASN A 39 -8.20 -20.65 -6.53
N THR A 40 -8.93 -21.70 -6.90
CA THR A 40 -10.18 -22.10 -6.26
C THR A 40 -10.01 -23.30 -5.32
N THR A 41 -8.80 -23.57 -4.86
CA THR A 41 -8.54 -24.69 -3.92
C THR A 41 -9.45 -24.59 -2.69
N THR A 42 -9.85 -25.74 -2.18
CA THR A 42 -10.61 -25.88 -0.93
C THR A 42 -9.73 -26.39 0.23
N ASP A 43 -8.45 -26.56 0.00
CA ASP A 43 -7.48 -26.98 1.02
C ASP A 43 -7.34 -25.90 2.09
N LYS A 44 -8.04 -26.12 3.21
CA LYS A 44 -8.10 -25.12 4.30
C LYS A 44 -6.73 -24.86 4.90
N ALA A 45 -5.90 -25.87 5.09
CA ALA A 45 -4.58 -25.71 5.69
C ALA A 45 -3.68 -24.84 4.78
N PHE A 46 -3.74 -25.04 3.47
CA PHE A 46 -3.02 -24.24 2.49
C PHE A 46 -3.51 -22.80 2.49
N ILE A 47 -4.84 -22.59 2.46
CA ILE A 47 -5.44 -21.26 2.48
C ILE A 47 -5.02 -20.49 3.74
N ASP A 48 -5.16 -21.11 4.90
CA ASP A 48 -4.82 -20.49 6.19
C ASP A 48 -3.33 -20.12 6.24
N SER A 49 -2.45 -21.00 5.73
CA SER A 49 -1.02 -20.74 5.66
C SER A 49 -0.70 -19.52 4.77
N CYS A 50 -1.34 -19.44 3.59
CA CYS A 50 -1.14 -18.33 2.67
C CYS A 50 -1.62 -17.01 3.25
N PHE A 51 -2.76 -16.96 3.94
CA PHE A 51 -3.27 -15.73 4.54
C PHE A 51 -2.52 -15.35 5.81
N SER A 52 -2.01 -16.32 6.55
CA SER A 52 -1.08 -16.03 7.66
C SER A 52 0.20 -15.37 7.12
N GLY A 53 0.75 -15.90 6.04
CA GLY A 53 1.91 -15.32 5.35
C GLY A 53 1.62 -13.96 4.74
N HIS A 54 0.40 -13.74 4.24
CA HIS A 54 -0.06 -12.44 3.75
C HIS A 54 0.00 -11.38 4.86
N MET A 55 -0.51 -11.68 6.04
CA MET A 55 -0.47 -10.74 7.18
C MET A 55 0.95 -10.47 7.65
N ALA A 56 1.78 -11.50 7.72
CA ALA A 56 3.20 -11.35 8.08
C ALA A 56 3.95 -10.47 7.06
N ASN A 57 3.64 -10.66 5.78
CA ASN A 57 4.24 -9.88 4.70
C ASN A 57 3.86 -8.40 4.76
N ILE A 58 2.60 -8.10 5.09
CA ILE A 58 2.13 -6.73 5.31
C ILE A 58 3.00 -6.08 6.39
N GLY A 59 3.16 -6.73 7.53
CA GLY A 59 3.96 -6.20 8.63
C GLY A 59 5.42 -5.96 8.22
N ARG A 60 6.02 -6.89 7.48
CA ARG A 60 7.39 -6.75 6.99
C ARG A 60 7.53 -5.56 6.05
N LEU A 61 6.62 -5.40 5.10
CA LEU A 61 6.68 -4.30 4.13
C LEU A 61 6.45 -2.94 4.79
N VAL A 62 5.59 -2.88 5.82
CA VAL A 62 5.42 -1.65 6.63
C VAL A 62 6.72 -1.31 7.34
N ASN A 63 7.37 -2.28 7.98
CA ASN A 63 8.64 -2.07 8.70
C ASN A 63 9.76 -1.62 7.76
N GLU A 64 9.74 -2.08 6.50
CA GLU A 64 10.72 -1.67 5.49
C GLU A 64 10.40 -0.31 4.85
N GLY A 65 9.29 0.33 5.22
CA GLY A 65 8.86 1.60 4.64
C GLY A 65 8.32 1.49 3.21
N LYS A 66 8.00 0.27 2.76
CA LYS A 66 7.52 0.00 1.40
C LYS A 66 6.01 0.01 1.28
N LEU A 67 5.30 -0.29 2.36
CA LEU A 67 3.83 -0.33 2.41
C LEU A 67 3.34 0.72 3.39
N ILE A 68 2.49 1.63 2.91
CA ILE A 68 1.99 2.74 3.74
C ILE A 68 0.58 2.45 4.20
N VAL A 69 -0.31 2.09 3.28
CA VAL A 69 -1.72 1.86 3.57
C VAL A 69 -2.07 0.45 3.14
N ALA A 70 -2.72 -0.29 4.01
CA ALA A 70 -3.28 -1.60 3.72
C ALA A 70 -4.60 -1.74 4.46
N GLY A 71 -5.61 -2.30 3.80
CA GLY A 71 -6.89 -2.54 4.44
C GLY A 71 -7.81 -3.36 3.56
N PRO A 72 -8.68 -4.18 4.19
CA PRO A 72 -9.64 -4.98 3.43
C PRO A 72 -10.88 -4.15 3.06
N PHE A 73 -11.50 -4.53 1.95
CA PHE A 73 -12.85 -4.05 1.61
C PHE A 73 -13.90 -4.91 2.32
N GLY A 74 -15.03 -4.30 2.59
CA GLY A 74 -16.25 -5.06 2.85
C GLY A 74 -16.70 -5.79 1.57
N LYS A 75 -17.59 -6.78 1.73
CA LYS A 75 -18.14 -7.54 0.60
C LYS A 75 -18.70 -6.59 -0.46
N ASN A 76 -18.37 -6.85 -1.73
CA ASN A 76 -18.80 -6.01 -2.84
C ASN A 76 -18.92 -6.82 -4.13
N ASP A 77 -19.64 -6.26 -5.12
CA ASP A 77 -19.93 -6.96 -6.37
C ASP A 77 -18.72 -7.08 -7.31
N ASN A 78 -17.65 -6.34 -7.04
CA ASN A 78 -16.43 -6.39 -7.86
C ASN A 78 -15.44 -7.45 -7.41
N ALA A 79 -15.75 -8.20 -6.35
CA ALA A 79 -14.85 -9.17 -5.73
C ALA A 79 -13.52 -8.54 -5.26
N TYR A 80 -13.54 -7.25 -4.95
CA TYR A 80 -12.38 -6.55 -4.39
C TYR A 80 -12.20 -6.95 -2.93
N ARG A 81 -10.98 -7.32 -2.59
CA ARG A 81 -10.63 -7.85 -1.27
C ARG A 81 -9.93 -6.82 -0.39
N GLY A 82 -9.19 -5.90 -0.97
CA GLY A 82 -8.48 -4.88 -0.23
C GLY A 82 -7.63 -3.99 -1.12
N ILE A 83 -6.89 -3.09 -0.49
CA ILE A 83 -5.95 -2.22 -1.19
C ILE A 83 -4.60 -2.22 -0.51
N PHE A 84 -3.56 -1.89 -1.29
CA PHE A 84 -2.28 -1.41 -0.78
C PHE A 84 -1.95 -0.06 -1.42
N ILE A 85 -1.28 0.81 -0.68
CA ILE A 85 -0.54 1.93 -1.25
C ILE A 85 0.93 1.67 -0.94
N LEU A 86 1.70 1.43 -2.00
CA LEU A 86 3.12 1.10 -1.91
C LEU A 86 3.98 2.33 -2.15
N ASN A 87 4.95 2.54 -1.30
CA ASN A 87 5.90 3.66 -1.39
C ASN A 87 7.07 3.27 -2.30
N VAL A 88 6.76 3.06 -3.56
CA VAL A 88 7.70 2.73 -4.63
C VAL A 88 7.38 3.61 -5.84
N LYS A 89 8.34 3.75 -6.75
CA LYS A 89 8.23 4.69 -7.86
C LYS A 89 7.77 4.06 -9.17
N SER A 90 7.83 2.74 -9.27
CA SER A 90 7.52 2.05 -10.54
C SER A 90 6.63 0.85 -10.34
N ILE A 91 5.88 0.52 -11.39
CA ILE A 91 5.06 -0.69 -11.45
C ILE A 91 5.96 -1.93 -11.32
N GLU A 92 7.15 -1.92 -11.89
CA GLU A 92 8.09 -3.05 -11.83
C GLU A 92 8.52 -3.35 -10.39
N GLU A 93 8.87 -2.31 -9.61
CA GLU A 93 9.18 -2.49 -8.19
C GLU A 93 7.98 -3.05 -7.43
N ALA A 94 6.80 -2.47 -7.67
CA ALA A 94 5.58 -2.90 -7.01
C ALA A 94 5.25 -4.36 -7.35
N GLN A 95 5.40 -4.75 -8.61
CA GLN A 95 5.18 -6.12 -9.07
C GLN A 95 6.07 -7.11 -8.30
N ALA A 96 7.34 -6.78 -8.12
CA ALA A 96 8.26 -7.61 -7.36
C ALA A 96 7.85 -7.72 -5.89
N LEU A 97 7.38 -6.62 -5.30
CA LEU A 97 6.95 -6.62 -3.90
C LEU A 97 5.69 -7.46 -3.67
N VAL A 98 4.67 -7.32 -4.53
CA VAL A 98 3.43 -8.07 -4.34
C VAL A 98 3.63 -9.57 -4.55
N GLN A 99 4.60 -9.98 -5.35
CA GLN A 99 4.92 -11.40 -5.53
C GLN A 99 5.54 -12.06 -4.29
N THR A 100 6.03 -11.27 -3.33
CA THR A 100 6.51 -11.82 -2.05
C THR A 100 5.38 -12.25 -1.12
N ASP A 101 4.15 -11.89 -1.45
CA ASP A 101 2.95 -12.22 -0.68
C ASP A 101 2.46 -13.62 -1.07
N PRO A 102 2.42 -14.59 -0.13
CA PRO A 102 1.99 -15.95 -0.46
C PRO A 102 0.57 -16.05 -1.00
N ALA A 103 -0.35 -15.20 -0.56
CA ALA A 103 -1.73 -15.19 -1.05
C ALA A 103 -1.80 -14.72 -2.51
N ILE A 104 -0.95 -13.76 -2.88
CA ILE A 104 -0.88 -13.25 -4.26
C ILE A 104 -0.09 -14.24 -5.13
N ASN A 105 1.04 -14.73 -4.64
CA ASN A 105 1.90 -15.66 -5.36
C ASN A 105 1.16 -16.96 -5.69
N SER A 106 0.32 -17.45 -4.78
CA SER A 106 -0.48 -18.66 -4.96
C SER A 106 -1.75 -18.45 -5.77
N LYS A 107 -2.05 -17.22 -6.18
CA LYS A 107 -3.27 -16.85 -6.91
C LYS A 107 -4.57 -16.99 -6.11
N LEU A 108 -4.50 -17.06 -4.79
CA LEU A 108 -5.68 -16.89 -3.93
C LEU A 108 -6.20 -15.45 -4.01
N LEU A 109 -5.28 -14.50 -4.11
CA LEU A 109 -5.56 -13.10 -4.43
C LEU A 109 -4.89 -12.76 -5.76
N ASP A 110 -5.48 -11.84 -6.47
CA ASP A 110 -4.89 -11.20 -7.63
C ASP A 110 -4.71 -9.72 -7.37
N ALA A 111 -3.75 -9.09 -8.03
CA ALA A 111 -3.39 -7.70 -7.78
C ALA A 111 -3.38 -6.90 -9.08
N ASP A 112 -4.16 -5.81 -9.10
CA ASP A 112 -4.09 -4.81 -10.15
C ASP A 112 -3.29 -3.61 -9.65
N LEU A 113 -2.28 -3.19 -10.40
CA LEU A 113 -1.34 -2.15 -9.99
C LEU A 113 -1.51 -0.90 -10.86
N TYR A 114 -1.55 0.25 -10.20
CA TYR A 114 -1.72 1.55 -10.87
C TYR A 114 -0.72 2.57 -10.34
N ASN A 115 -0.14 3.35 -11.22
CA ASN A 115 0.59 4.54 -10.80
C ASN A 115 -0.39 5.51 -10.15
N TRP A 116 -0.04 6.04 -8.98
CA TRP A 116 -0.87 6.95 -8.23
C TRP A 116 -0.05 8.10 -7.66
N TYR A 117 -0.59 9.29 -7.77
CA TYR A 117 0.06 10.51 -7.35
C TYR A 117 -0.69 11.09 -6.18
N GLY A 118 -0.07 11.13 -5.01
CA GLY A 118 -0.73 11.53 -3.77
C GLY A 118 0.17 12.35 -2.87
N SER A 119 -0.35 12.77 -1.73
CA SER A 119 0.41 13.59 -0.79
C SER A 119 1.67 12.85 -0.34
N ALA A 120 2.80 13.56 -0.36
CA ALA A 120 4.06 13.05 0.18
C ALA A 120 4.02 12.90 1.71
N ALA A 121 3.05 13.53 2.37
CA ALA A 121 2.87 13.42 3.82
C ALA A 121 2.18 12.12 4.24
N LEU A 122 1.68 11.33 3.29
CA LEU A 122 0.91 10.12 3.60
C LEU A 122 1.63 9.16 4.57
N PRO A 123 2.95 8.91 4.44
CA PRO A 123 3.65 8.03 5.38
C PRO A 123 3.69 8.51 6.83
N GLU A 124 3.38 9.77 7.08
CA GLU A 124 3.46 10.33 8.43
C GLU A 124 2.41 9.74 9.39
N TYR A 125 1.32 9.18 8.87
CA TYR A 125 0.35 8.53 9.74
C TYR A 125 0.89 7.23 10.35
N LEU A 126 1.92 6.62 9.77
CA LEU A 126 2.44 5.32 10.20
C LEU A 126 2.91 5.33 11.65
N GLU A 127 3.51 6.42 12.12
CA GLU A 127 3.96 6.54 13.50
C GLU A 127 2.78 6.37 14.48
N ALA A 128 1.67 7.06 14.20
CA ALA A 128 0.46 6.92 15.01
C ALA A 128 -0.16 5.54 14.84
N ALA A 129 -0.18 5.02 13.62
CA ALA A 129 -0.77 3.71 13.33
C ALA A 129 -0.13 2.58 14.14
N LEU A 130 1.19 2.65 14.36
CA LEU A 130 1.93 1.66 15.14
C LEU A 130 1.58 1.66 16.63
N LYS A 131 0.97 2.74 17.13
CA LYS A 131 0.71 2.96 18.56
C LYS A 131 -0.75 2.79 18.95
N ILE A 132 -1.67 2.69 18.01
CA ILE A 132 -3.11 2.71 18.29
C ILE A 132 -3.76 1.33 18.25
N GLY A 133 -3.10 0.33 17.72
CA GLY A 133 -3.58 -1.04 17.76
C GLY A 133 -3.18 -1.68 19.09
N ARG A 134 -4.16 -2.21 19.83
CA ARG A 134 -3.88 -2.92 21.10
C ARG A 134 -3.07 -4.18 20.84
N TYR A 135 -3.36 -4.88 19.74
CA TYR A 135 -2.69 -6.12 19.37
C TYR A 135 -1.82 -5.90 18.14
N LYS A 136 -0.67 -6.60 18.06
CA LYS A 136 0.17 -6.57 16.88
C LYS A 136 -0.43 -7.44 15.77
N LEU A 137 -0.29 -6.98 14.53
CA LEU A 137 -0.56 -7.79 13.36
C LEU A 137 0.61 -8.75 13.14
N ASN A 138 0.33 -10.03 13.11
CA ASN A 138 1.33 -11.08 12.87
C ASN A 138 0.99 -11.81 11.59
#